data_0a7cf4c41e62b8e712478e44dd112df0
#
_entry.id   0a7cf4c41e62b8e712478e44dd112df0
#
_cell.length_a   1.000
_cell.length_b   1.000
_cell.length_c   1.000
_cell.angle_alpha   90.00
_cell.angle_beta   90.00
_cell.angle_gamma   90.00
#
_symmetry.space_group_name_H-M   'P 1'
#
loop_
_entity.id
_entity.type
_entity.pdbx_description
1 polymer ?
#
loop_
_entity_poly.entity_id
_entity_poly.type
_entity_poly.pdbx_seq_one_letter_code
_entity_poly.pdbx_strand_id
1 'polypeptide(L)'
;ASEYNAIAAINGSYFDMKRGNSVCFLKTDRQVIDTTLQSEFKQRVTGAISVRKRGMKLIPWNKQIEKNYKGKAGTILASGPLMLKDGQVCDWNSCEPNFIRTKHPRSAVATTKDGKVLLITVDGRFPEQAGGVNIPELAHLIRVLGGEDALNLDGGGSTTLWLSGASDNGVVNYPCDNGRFDHAGERKVPNILYITHQ
;
A
#
# COMPACT_ATOMS: atom_id res chain seq x y z
N ALA A 1 4.20 4.29 14.44
CA ALA A 1 4.07 2.84 14.68
C ALA A 1 4.31 2.52 16.17
N SER A 2 5.43 2.92 16.75
CA SER A 2 5.78 2.65 18.17
C SER A 2 4.72 3.13 19.16
N GLU A 3 4.13 4.31 18.96
CA GLU A 3 3.06 4.86 19.81
C GLU A 3 1.82 3.98 19.90
N TYR A 4 1.59 3.11 18.91
CA TYR A 4 0.47 2.18 18.85
C TYR A 4 0.85 0.75 19.23
N ASN A 5 2.04 0.52 19.83
CA ASN A 5 2.57 -0.81 20.15
C ASN A 5 2.55 -1.75 18.92
N ALA A 6 2.84 -1.19 17.75
CA ALA A 6 2.90 -1.98 16.53
C ALA A 6 4.10 -2.92 16.54
N ILE A 7 3.93 -4.11 15.99
CA ILE A 7 5.02 -5.07 15.73
C ILE A 7 5.61 -4.90 14.33
N ALA A 8 4.77 -4.46 13.37
CA ALA A 8 5.17 -4.11 12.02
C ALA A 8 4.29 -2.99 11.48
N ALA A 9 4.83 -2.17 10.60
CA ALA A 9 4.08 -1.14 9.89
C ALA A 9 4.66 -0.89 8.48
N ILE A 10 3.78 -0.51 7.57
CA ILE A 10 4.13 -0.10 6.20
C ILE A 10 3.41 1.21 5.88
N ASN A 11 3.98 2.05 5.02
CA ASN A 11 3.29 3.25 4.53
C ASN A 11 1.96 2.89 3.88
N GLY A 12 1.00 3.79 3.98
CA GLY A 12 -0.36 3.56 3.46
C GLY A 12 -0.55 4.01 2.02
N SER A 13 -1.66 4.70 1.78
CA SER A 13 -2.10 5.09 0.44
C SER A 13 -1.63 6.49 0.04
N TYR A 14 -1.96 6.88 -1.19
CA TYR A 14 -1.57 8.13 -1.83
C TYR A 14 -2.09 9.37 -1.11
N PHE A 15 -1.29 10.43 -1.14
CA PHE A 15 -1.60 11.67 -0.45
C PHE A 15 -1.09 12.91 -1.21
N ASP A 16 -1.62 14.06 -0.88
CA ASP A 16 -1.14 15.36 -1.35
C ASP A 16 0.07 15.78 -0.50
N MET A 17 1.25 15.82 -1.10
CA MET A 17 2.49 16.18 -0.40
C MET A 17 2.50 17.63 0.14
N LYS A 18 1.68 18.53 -0.41
CA LYS A 18 1.63 19.93 0.04
C LYS A 18 0.66 20.09 1.23
N ARG A 19 -0.47 19.39 1.18
CA ARG A 19 -1.54 19.48 2.18
C ARG A 19 -1.41 18.43 3.28
N GLY A 20 -0.72 17.33 3.00
CA GLY A 20 -0.54 16.22 3.94
C GLY A 20 -1.79 15.36 4.17
N ASN A 21 -2.86 15.52 3.38
CA ASN A 21 -4.08 14.72 3.48
C ASN A 21 -4.10 13.59 2.45
N SER A 22 -4.86 12.53 2.72
CA SER A 22 -5.07 11.45 1.76
C SER A 22 -5.79 11.97 0.51
N VAL A 23 -5.43 11.45 -0.67
CA VAL A 23 -6.16 11.67 -1.93
C VAL A 23 -7.01 10.45 -2.30
N CYS A 24 -7.05 9.45 -1.42
CA CYS A 24 -7.82 8.23 -1.53
C CYS A 24 -8.81 8.10 -0.38
N PHE A 25 -9.87 7.36 -0.59
CA PHE A 25 -10.88 7.11 0.43
C PHE A 25 -10.23 6.49 1.68
N LEU A 26 -10.38 7.19 2.77
CA LEU A 26 -9.96 6.76 4.09
C LEU A 26 -11.16 6.84 5.04
N LYS A 27 -11.51 5.71 5.62
CA LYS A 27 -12.49 5.59 6.68
C LYS A 27 -11.86 4.87 7.86
N THR A 28 -11.92 5.44 9.04
CA THR A 28 -11.53 4.81 10.32
C THR A 28 -12.52 5.22 11.40
N ASP A 29 -12.68 4.38 12.43
CA ASP A 29 -13.57 4.63 13.56
C ASP A 29 -15.00 5.05 13.15
N ARG A 30 -15.48 4.44 12.07
CA ARG A 30 -16.79 4.70 11.43
C ARG A 30 -16.93 6.10 10.79
N GLN A 31 -15.87 6.91 10.79
CA GLN A 31 -15.84 8.23 10.14
C GLN A 31 -15.11 8.16 8.81
N VAL A 32 -15.64 8.82 7.79
CA VAL A 32 -14.94 9.07 6.54
C VAL A 32 -14.04 10.29 6.75
N ILE A 33 -12.76 10.10 6.60
CA ILE A 33 -11.74 11.15 6.76
C ILE A 33 -11.50 11.85 5.42
N ASP A 34 -11.29 11.07 4.35
CA ASP A 34 -11.04 11.56 2.99
C ASP A 34 -11.79 10.73 1.96
N THR A 35 -11.99 11.30 0.78
CA THR A 35 -12.57 10.62 -0.39
C THR A 35 -11.59 10.58 -1.55
N THR A 36 -11.76 9.61 -2.45
CA THR A 36 -10.86 9.46 -3.59
C THR A 36 -11.05 10.57 -4.63
N LEU A 37 -9.98 11.27 -4.98
CA LEU A 37 -9.99 12.25 -6.06
C LEU A 37 -10.30 11.57 -7.40
N GLN A 38 -11.02 12.27 -8.29
CA GLN A 38 -11.38 11.74 -9.61
C GLN A 38 -10.17 11.36 -10.46
N SER A 39 -9.05 12.07 -10.33
CA SER A 39 -7.78 11.76 -10.99
C SER A 39 -7.20 10.42 -10.53
N GLU A 40 -7.31 10.09 -9.25
CA GLU A 40 -6.74 8.86 -8.67
C GLU A 40 -7.43 7.61 -9.21
N PHE A 41 -8.76 7.65 -9.44
CA PHE A 41 -9.48 6.55 -10.10
C PHE A 41 -9.00 6.30 -11.53
N LYS A 42 -8.59 7.35 -12.25
CA LYS A 42 -8.05 7.23 -13.61
C LYS A 42 -6.58 6.79 -13.63
N GLN A 43 -5.85 7.12 -12.58
CA GLN A 43 -4.42 6.81 -12.53
C GLN A 43 -4.13 5.41 -12.01
N ARG A 44 -4.79 4.99 -10.90
CA ARG A 44 -4.29 3.83 -10.16
C ARG A 44 -5.22 3.23 -9.12
N VAL A 45 -6.24 3.93 -8.63
CA VAL A 45 -7.08 3.42 -7.53
C VAL A 45 -8.14 2.46 -8.05
N THR A 46 -7.91 1.16 -7.85
CA THR A 46 -8.83 0.08 -8.24
C THR A 46 -9.11 -0.92 -7.11
N GLY A 47 -8.54 -0.71 -5.92
CA GLY A 47 -8.72 -1.59 -4.77
C GLY A 47 -8.79 -0.84 -3.45
N ALA A 48 -9.14 -1.57 -2.39
CA ALA A 48 -9.11 -1.07 -1.03
C ALA A 48 -8.78 -2.18 -0.02
N ILE A 49 -8.14 -1.79 1.08
CA ILE A 49 -8.01 -2.58 2.29
C ILE A 49 -9.29 -2.38 3.11
N SER A 50 -9.92 -3.47 3.51
CA SER A 50 -11.08 -3.49 4.41
C SER A 50 -10.73 -4.24 5.69
N VAL A 51 -10.62 -3.54 6.81
CA VAL A 51 -10.35 -4.15 8.13
C VAL A 51 -11.64 -4.25 8.92
N ARG A 52 -11.90 -5.42 9.46
CA ARG A 52 -13.04 -5.76 10.33
C ARG A 52 -12.53 -6.52 11.55
N LYS A 53 -13.40 -6.73 12.55
CA LYS A 53 -13.07 -7.54 13.75
C LYS A 53 -12.49 -8.93 13.46
N ARG A 54 -12.83 -9.54 12.31
CA ARG A 54 -12.41 -10.89 11.92
C ARG A 54 -11.25 -10.93 10.94
N GLY A 55 -10.54 -9.80 10.72
CA GLY A 55 -9.38 -9.74 9.85
C GLY A 55 -9.50 -8.71 8.71
N MET A 56 -8.55 -8.79 7.83
CA MET A 56 -8.37 -7.90 6.68
C MET A 56 -8.80 -8.61 5.39
N LYS A 57 -9.37 -7.85 4.45
CA LYS A 57 -9.63 -8.28 3.08
C LYS A 57 -9.22 -7.21 2.09
N LEU A 58 -8.73 -7.63 0.94
CA LEU A 58 -8.50 -6.76 -0.22
C LEU A 58 -9.70 -6.89 -1.15
N ILE A 59 -10.29 -5.75 -1.48
CA ILE A 59 -11.54 -5.70 -2.25
C ILE A 59 -11.40 -4.78 -3.46
N PRO A 60 -12.09 -5.06 -4.58
CA PRO A 60 -12.21 -4.10 -5.68
C PRO A 60 -12.79 -2.78 -5.18
N TRP A 61 -12.29 -1.68 -5.73
CA TRP A 61 -12.74 -0.33 -5.39
C TRP A 61 -12.81 0.54 -6.63
N ASN A 62 -13.88 1.30 -6.76
CA ASN A 62 -14.07 2.26 -7.83
C ASN A 62 -15.03 3.37 -7.39
N LYS A 63 -15.20 4.39 -8.21
CA LYS A 63 -16.07 5.54 -7.93
C LYS A 63 -17.50 5.15 -7.57
N GLN A 64 -18.07 4.16 -8.25
CA GLN A 64 -19.46 3.72 -8.00
C GLN A 64 -19.59 2.98 -6.66
N ILE A 65 -18.60 2.12 -6.35
CA ILE A 65 -18.54 1.41 -5.06
C ILE A 65 -18.40 2.43 -3.93
N GLU A 66 -17.47 3.39 -4.06
CA GLU A 66 -17.22 4.42 -3.06
C GLU A 66 -18.46 5.27 -2.80
N LYS A 67 -19.10 5.79 -3.86
CA LYS A 67 -20.32 6.61 -3.75
C LYS A 67 -21.45 5.91 -3.01
N ASN A 68 -21.58 4.59 -3.21
CA ASN A 68 -22.64 3.79 -2.61
C ASN A 68 -22.22 3.05 -1.35
N TYR A 69 -20.99 3.30 -0.86
CA TYR A 69 -20.47 2.56 0.27
C TYR A 69 -21.21 2.86 1.57
N LYS A 70 -22.00 1.89 2.03
CA LYS A 70 -22.73 1.91 3.31
C LYS A 70 -22.20 0.83 4.29
N GLY A 71 -21.02 0.28 3.99
CA GLY A 71 -20.46 -0.84 4.74
C GLY A 71 -20.11 -0.52 6.18
N LYS A 72 -20.21 -1.53 7.04
CA LYS A 72 -19.89 -1.47 8.48
C LYS A 72 -18.45 -1.82 8.80
N ALA A 73 -17.51 -1.81 7.81
CA ALA A 73 -16.10 -2.03 8.09
C ALA A 73 -15.59 -0.94 9.05
N GLY A 74 -14.75 -1.32 10.00
CA GLY A 74 -14.11 -0.39 10.93
C GLY A 74 -13.21 0.57 10.17
N THR A 75 -12.34 0.01 9.32
CA THR A 75 -11.39 0.79 8.50
C THR A 75 -11.50 0.37 7.04
N ILE A 76 -11.49 1.36 6.14
CA ILE A 76 -11.28 1.22 4.70
C ILE A 76 -10.17 2.16 4.29
N LEU A 77 -9.20 1.67 3.54
CA LEU A 77 -8.15 2.46 2.90
C LEU A 77 -8.10 2.10 1.42
N ALA A 78 -8.60 3.00 0.56
CA ALA A 78 -8.52 2.82 -0.89
C ALA A 78 -7.09 3.07 -1.38
N SER A 79 -6.65 2.30 -2.36
CA SER A 79 -5.33 2.38 -2.97
C SER A 79 -5.33 1.66 -4.32
N GLY A 80 -4.16 1.37 -4.87
CA GLY A 80 -4.09 0.57 -6.08
C GLY A 80 -2.82 0.70 -6.91
N PRO A 81 -2.79 -0.06 -7.99
CA PRO A 81 -3.88 -0.94 -8.45
C PRO A 81 -4.02 -2.20 -7.59
N LEU A 82 -5.23 -2.78 -7.63
CA LEU A 82 -5.43 -4.16 -7.21
C LEU A 82 -4.69 -5.05 -8.18
N MET A 83 -3.73 -5.83 -7.69
CA MET A 83 -2.80 -6.57 -8.54
C MET A 83 -3.19 -8.03 -8.71
N LEU A 84 -3.60 -8.65 -7.62
CA LEU A 84 -4.08 -10.03 -7.60
C LEU A 84 -5.45 -10.09 -6.94
N LYS A 85 -6.30 -10.97 -7.44
CA LYS A 85 -7.58 -11.33 -6.84
C LYS A 85 -7.83 -12.82 -7.05
N ASP A 86 -8.06 -13.54 -5.94
CA ASP A 86 -8.28 -14.99 -5.93
C ASP A 86 -7.18 -15.74 -6.73
N GLY A 87 -5.91 -15.36 -6.53
CA GLY A 87 -4.72 -15.91 -7.19
C GLY A 87 -4.52 -15.50 -8.66
N GLN A 88 -5.44 -14.72 -9.22
CA GLN A 88 -5.38 -14.29 -10.62
C GLN A 88 -4.89 -12.84 -10.74
N VAL A 89 -4.11 -12.57 -11.78
CA VAL A 89 -3.67 -11.21 -12.12
C VAL A 89 -4.87 -10.39 -12.58
N CYS A 90 -5.05 -9.21 -11.99
CA CYS A 90 -6.11 -8.28 -12.36
C CYS A 90 -5.82 -7.56 -13.68
N ASP A 91 -6.86 -7.04 -14.32
CA ASP A 91 -6.74 -6.13 -15.45
C ASP A 91 -6.46 -4.70 -14.98
N TRP A 92 -5.51 -4.03 -15.60
CA TRP A 92 -5.11 -2.65 -15.28
C TRP A 92 -5.35 -1.66 -16.44
N ASN A 93 -6.16 -2.02 -17.43
CA ASN A 93 -6.44 -1.17 -18.59
C ASN A 93 -7.09 0.18 -18.22
N SER A 94 -7.74 0.25 -17.06
CA SER A 94 -8.29 1.49 -16.50
C SER A 94 -7.27 2.40 -15.82
N CYS A 95 -6.04 1.92 -15.63
CA CYS A 95 -4.97 2.66 -14.96
C CYS A 95 -4.08 3.38 -15.98
N GLU A 96 -3.37 4.42 -15.52
CA GLU A 96 -2.40 5.13 -16.35
C GLU A 96 -1.25 4.20 -16.78
N PRO A 97 -0.99 4.02 -18.10
CA PRO A 97 0.02 3.08 -18.58
C PRO A 97 1.43 3.34 -18.04
N ASN A 98 1.82 4.60 -17.87
CA ASN A 98 3.12 4.96 -17.32
C ASN A 98 3.24 4.52 -15.87
N PHE A 99 2.17 4.65 -15.07
CA PHE A 99 2.16 4.18 -13.69
C PHE A 99 2.37 2.66 -13.61
N ILE A 100 1.76 1.91 -14.52
CA ILE A 100 1.85 0.44 -14.58
C ILE A 100 3.24 -0.02 -15.01
N ARG A 101 3.85 0.63 -16.02
CA ARG A 101 5.06 0.15 -16.69
C ARG A 101 6.36 0.67 -16.09
N THR A 102 6.34 1.80 -15.39
CA THR A 102 7.56 2.41 -14.86
C THR A 102 8.00 1.72 -13.58
N LYS A 103 9.31 1.42 -13.50
CA LYS A 103 9.94 0.87 -12.29
C LYS A 103 10.11 1.96 -11.23
N HIS A 104 9.66 1.65 -10.03
CA HIS A 104 9.75 2.51 -8.86
C HIS A 104 9.97 1.67 -7.60
N PRO A 105 10.43 2.28 -6.48
CA PRO A 105 10.19 1.69 -5.18
C PRO A 105 8.70 1.46 -5.00
N ARG A 106 8.32 0.31 -4.48
CA ARG A 106 6.90 -0.08 -4.32
C ARG A 106 6.64 -0.60 -2.91
N SER A 107 5.46 -0.29 -2.42
CA SER A 107 4.89 -0.90 -1.22
C SER A 107 3.63 -1.64 -1.61
N ALA A 108 3.39 -2.78 -0.99
CA ALA A 108 2.18 -3.57 -1.23
C ALA A 108 1.76 -4.32 0.03
N VAL A 109 0.49 -4.67 0.07
CA VAL A 109 -0.07 -5.61 1.01
C VAL A 109 -0.71 -6.76 0.24
N ALA A 110 -0.53 -7.97 0.76
CA ALA A 110 -1.17 -9.15 0.18
C ALA A 110 -1.74 -10.05 1.27
N THR A 111 -2.70 -10.89 0.90
CA THR A 111 -3.20 -11.98 1.72
C THR A 111 -2.89 -13.30 1.04
N THR A 112 -2.60 -14.33 1.83
CA THR A 112 -2.36 -15.68 1.34
C THR A 112 -3.59 -16.56 1.54
N LYS A 113 -3.62 -17.72 0.88
CA LYS A 113 -4.72 -18.68 0.98
C LYS A 113 -4.90 -19.23 2.40
N ASP A 114 -3.82 -19.35 3.17
CA ASP A 114 -3.83 -19.78 4.58
C ASP A 114 -4.09 -18.62 5.56
N GLY A 115 -4.47 -17.42 5.04
CA GLY A 115 -4.92 -16.28 5.83
C GLY A 115 -3.82 -15.40 6.41
N LYS A 116 -2.57 -15.57 6.00
CA LYS A 116 -1.48 -14.67 6.38
C LYS A 116 -1.59 -13.33 5.65
N VAL A 117 -1.02 -12.30 6.26
CA VAL A 117 -0.85 -10.97 5.66
C VAL A 117 0.62 -10.76 5.35
N LEU A 118 0.93 -10.37 4.12
CA LEU A 118 2.26 -9.99 3.68
C LEU A 118 2.34 -8.46 3.58
N LEU A 119 3.29 -7.85 4.27
CA LEU A 119 3.70 -6.47 4.06
C LEU A 119 4.97 -6.48 3.21
N ILE A 120 4.97 -5.85 2.07
CA ILE A 120 6.01 -6.01 1.05
C ILE A 120 6.51 -4.63 0.62
N THR A 121 7.82 -4.44 0.67
CA THR A 121 8.50 -3.30 0.06
C THR A 121 9.51 -3.79 -0.96
N VAL A 122 9.66 -3.05 -2.05
CA VAL A 122 10.72 -3.23 -3.03
C VAL A 122 11.43 -1.89 -3.17
N ASP A 123 12.70 -1.85 -2.84
CA ASP A 123 13.51 -0.64 -2.94
C ASP A 123 13.79 -0.28 -4.41
N GLY A 124 14.11 0.97 -4.66
CA GLY A 124 14.38 1.45 -6.01
C GLY A 124 14.95 2.87 -6.04
N ARG A 125 15.17 3.39 -7.24
CA ARG A 125 15.83 4.69 -7.51
C ARG A 125 17.32 4.70 -7.16
N PHE A 126 17.92 3.54 -6.98
CA PHE A 126 19.34 3.35 -6.77
C PHE A 126 19.86 2.41 -7.86
N PRO A 127 20.31 2.91 -9.04
CA PRO A 127 20.55 2.09 -10.22
C PRO A 127 21.53 0.93 -10.01
N GLU A 128 22.52 1.11 -9.12
CA GLU A 128 23.53 0.10 -8.84
C GLU A 128 23.10 -0.90 -7.75
N GLN A 129 22.14 -0.53 -6.88
CA GLN A 129 21.73 -1.35 -5.73
C GLN A 129 20.31 -1.88 -5.88
N ALA A 130 19.36 -1.02 -6.28
CA ALA A 130 17.94 -1.35 -6.34
C ALA A 130 17.23 -0.52 -7.43
N GLY A 131 16.87 -1.17 -8.53
CA GLY A 131 16.22 -0.53 -9.68
C GLY A 131 14.71 -0.28 -9.50
N GLY A 132 14.10 -0.89 -8.50
CA GLY A 132 12.65 -0.91 -8.35
C GLY A 132 11.96 -1.91 -9.27
N VAL A 133 10.63 -1.95 -9.20
CA VAL A 133 9.80 -2.83 -10.04
C VAL A 133 8.59 -2.07 -10.60
N ASN A 134 8.08 -2.56 -11.73
CA ASN A 134 6.79 -2.14 -12.27
C ASN A 134 5.65 -2.98 -11.65
N ILE A 135 4.40 -2.67 -11.97
CA ILE A 135 3.23 -3.36 -11.38
C ILE A 135 3.16 -4.84 -11.79
N PRO A 136 3.35 -5.23 -13.07
CA PRO A 136 3.42 -6.64 -13.47
C PRO A 136 4.50 -7.44 -12.76
N GLU A 137 5.70 -6.89 -12.61
CA GLU A 137 6.81 -7.54 -11.90
C GLU A 137 6.47 -7.72 -10.41
N LEU A 138 5.88 -6.70 -9.78
CA LEU A 138 5.44 -6.78 -8.38
C LEU A 138 4.34 -7.83 -8.18
N ALA A 139 3.34 -7.86 -9.06
CA ALA A 139 2.26 -8.85 -9.02
C ALA A 139 2.81 -10.29 -9.16
N HIS A 140 3.77 -10.49 -10.08
CA HIS A 140 4.45 -11.79 -10.25
C HIS A 140 5.21 -12.20 -8.98
N LEU A 141 6.02 -11.29 -8.42
CA LEU A 141 6.78 -11.52 -7.19
C LEU A 141 5.85 -11.93 -6.04
N ILE A 142 4.75 -11.19 -5.83
CA ILE A 142 3.80 -11.47 -4.76
C ILE A 142 3.12 -12.83 -4.97
N ARG A 143 2.78 -13.20 -6.20
CA ARG A 143 2.23 -14.51 -6.51
C ARG A 143 3.20 -15.65 -6.21
N VAL A 144 4.50 -15.48 -6.51
CA VAL A 144 5.56 -16.44 -6.16
C VAL A 144 5.70 -16.59 -4.64
N LEU A 145 5.49 -15.51 -3.88
CA LEU A 145 5.47 -15.53 -2.41
C LEU A 145 4.18 -16.13 -1.81
N GLY A 146 3.25 -16.61 -2.62
CA GLY A 146 1.99 -17.21 -2.19
C GLY A 146 0.85 -16.23 -1.96
N GLY A 147 0.96 -15.01 -2.48
CA GLY A 147 -0.12 -14.03 -2.44
C GLY A 147 -1.32 -14.46 -3.27
N GLU A 148 -2.50 -14.40 -2.66
CA GLU A 148 -3.80 -14.71 -3.26
C GLU A 148 -4.52 -13.42 -3.71
N ASP A 149 -4.65 -12.46 -2.80
CA ASP A 149 -5.06 -11.09 -3.12
C ASP A 149 -3.89 -10.14 -2.88
N ALA A 150 -3.70 -9.12 -3.72
CA ALA A 150 -2.63 -8.16 -3.56
C ALA A 150 -3.03 -6.76 -4.02
N LEU A 151 -2.67 -5.76 -3.22
CA LEU A 151 -2.95 -4.35 -3.47
C LEU A 151 -1.65 -3.54 -3.39
N ASN A 152 -1.35 -2.76 -4.41
CA ASN A 152 -0.27 -1.78 -4.37
C ASN A 152 -0.67 -0.58 -3.51
N LEU A 153 0.26 -0.08 -2.73
CA LEU A 153 0.16 1.09 -1.87
C LEU A 153 0.94 2.27 -2.47
N ASP A 154 1.06 3.37 -1.73
CA ASP A 154 1.94 4.45 -2.17
C ASP A 154 3.40 3.96 -2.21
N GLY A 155 4.12 4.39 -3.22
CA GLY A 155 5.48 3.97 -3.50
C GLY A 155 6.48 5.14 -3.55
N GLY A 156 7.56 4.94 -4.27
CA GLY A 156 8.60 5.96 -4.42
C GLY A 156 9.22 6.33 -3.08
N GLY A 157 9.32 7.62 -2.77
CA GLY A 157 9.88 8.10 -1.51
C GLY A 157 9.09 7.73 -0.26
N SER A 158 7.83 7.29 -0.40
CA SER A 158 7.00 6.84 0.72
C SER A 158 7.26 5.38 1.12
N THR A 159 7.94 4.59 0.26
CA THR A 159 8.20 3.16 0.49
C THR A 159 8.99 2.94 1.76
N THR A 160 8.32 2.48 2.82
CA THR A 160 8.95 2.24 4.12
C THR A 160 8.27 1.05 4.82
N LEU A 161 9.10 0.11 5.28
CA LEU A 161 8.70 -1.00 6.13
C LEU A 161 9.41 -0.87 7.49
N TRP A 162 8.62 -0.92 8.55
CA TRP A 162 9.11 -0.80 9.92
C TRP A 162 8.79 -2.05 10.71
N LEU A 163 9.76 -2.53 11.49
CA LEU A 163 9.61 -3.64 12.43
C LEU A 163 10.04 -3.24 13.83
N SER A 164 9.26 -3.61 14.83
CA SER A 164 9.60 -3.40 16.24
C SER A 164 10.87 -4.17 16.60
N GLY A 165 11.81 -3.50 17.25
CA GLY A 165 13.06 -4.11 17.72
C GLY A 165 14.15 -4.29 16.66
N ALA A 166 13.90 -3.93 15.40
CA ALA A 166 14.95 -3.89 14.40
C ALA A 166 15.90 -2.68 14.62
N SER A 167 17.12 -2.77 14.12
CA SER A 167 18.07 -1.64 14.08
C SER A 167 17.50 -0.45 13.29
N ASP A 168 18.26 0.64 13.22
CA ASP A 168 17.95 1.80 12.39
C ASP A 168 16.54 2.36 12.63
N ASN A 169 16.19 2.56 13.90
CA ASN A 169 14.86 2.98 14.35
C ASN A 169 13.71 2.06 13.89
N GLY A 170 14.02 0.81 13.55
CA GLY A 170 13.06 -0.17 13.07
C GLY A 170 12.82 -0.18 11.55
N VAL A 171 13.44 0.71 10.78
CA VAL A 171 13.32 0.74 9.32
C VAL A 171 14.17 -0.37 8.71
N VAL A 172 13.54 -1.29 7.98
CA VAL A 172 14.20 -2.51 7.47
C VAL A 172 14.45 -2.51 5.96
N ASN A 173 13.88 -1.58 5.23
CA ASN A 173 14.19 -1.35 3.81
C ASN A 173 15.07 -0.11 3.63
N TYR A 174 15.35 0.29 2.40
CA TYR A 174 16.16 1.45 2.03
C TYR A 174 15.30 2.55 1.41
N PRO A 175 14.61 3.39 2.22
CA PRO A 175 13.76 4.45 1.69
C PRO A 175 14.60 5.48 0.92
N CYS A 176 14.07 5.98 -0.19
CA CYS A 176 14.86 6.78 -1.13
C CYS A 176 14.62 8.29 -1.06
N ASP A 177 13.90 8.82 -0.06
CA ASP A 177 13.51 10.23 -0.05
C ASP A 177 14.69 11.18 0.26
N ASN A 178 15.71 10.70 0.96
CA ASN A 178 16.96 11.42 1.22
C ASN A 178 18.00 11.29 0.10
N GLY A 179 17.74 10.48 -0.95
CA GLY A 179 18.66 10.21 -2.05
C GLY A 179 19.88 9.35 -1.70
N ARG A 180 19.88 8.69 -0.53
CA ARG A 180 20.96 7.82 -0.05
C ARG A 180 20.47 6.38 0.09
N PHE A 181 21.35 5.41 -0.15
CA PHE A 181 21.04 4.00 0.09
C PHE A 181 21.34 3.65 1.55
N ASP A 182 20.48 4.13 2.43
CA ASP A 182 20.55 3.89 3.89
C ASP A 182 19.13 3.72 4.45
N HIS A 183 19.01 3.45 5.76
CA HIS A 183 17.73 3.25 6.44
C HIS A 183 17.10 4.55 6.98
N ALA A 184 17.69 5.73 6.69
CA ALA A 184 17.27 7.01 7.24
C ALA A 184 16.49 7.90 6.23
N GLY A 185 16.14 7.34 5.07
CA GLY A 185 15.47 8.07 3.98
C GLY A 185 13.95 8.01 4.00
N GLU A 186 13.31 7.78 5.13
CA GLU A 186 11.86 7.70 5.25
C GLU A 186 11.16 9.05 5.08
N ARG A 187 10.06 9.06 4.36
CA ARG A 187 9.20 10.22 4.18
C ARG A 187 8.10 10.26 5.24
N LYS A 188 7.75 11.46 5.73
CA LYS A 188 6.53 11.63 6.52
C LYS A 188 5.30 11.33 5.66
N VAL A 189 4.46 10.40 6.10
CA VAL A 189 3.23 9.98 5.43
C VAL A 189 2.02 10.18 6.35
N PRO A 190 0.84 10.52 5.81
CA PRO A 190 -0.35 10.81 6.64
C PRO A 190 -1.07 9.56 7.14
N ASN A 191 -0.83 8.41 6.55
CA ASN A 191 -1.46 7.15 6.96
C ASN A 191 -0.52 5.96 6.77
N ILE A 192 -0.68 4.98 7.63
CA ILE A 192 0.08 3.73 7.65
C ILE A 192 -0.87 2.55 7.86
N LEU A 193 -0.45 1.37 7.41
CA LEU A 193 -1.01 0.10 7.84
C LEU A 193 -0.07 -0.50 8.88
N TYR A 194 -0.58 -0.90 10.05
CA TYR A 194 0.23 -1.50 11.10
C TYR A 194 -0.44 -2.72 11.71
N ILE A 195 0.36 -3.58 12.31
CA ILE A 195 -0.04 -4.82 12.98
C ILE A 195 0.34 -4.72 14.46
N THR A 196 -0.56 -5.10 15.33
CA THR A 196 -0.35 -5.18 16.79
C THR A 196 -0.52 -6.62 17.27
N HIS A 197 0.02 -6.92 18.44
CA HIS A 197 -0.42 -8.11 19.18
C HIS A 197 -1.89 -7.98 19.56
N GLN A 198 -2.62 -9.10 19.54
CA GLN A 198 -3.96 -9.19 20.12
C GLN A 198 -3.89 -9.40 21.62
#